data_6dc380a90f640eaba6d04319a796ade0
#
_entry.id   6dc380a90f640eaba6d04319a796ade0
#
_cell.length_a   1.000
_cell.length_b   1.000
_cell.length_c   1.000
_cell.angle_alpha   90.00
_cell.angle_beta   90.00
_cell.angle_gamma   90.00
#
_symmetry.space_group_name_H-M   'P 1'
#
loop_
_entity.id
_entity.type
_entity.pdbx_description
1 polymer ?
#
loop_
_entity_poly.entity_id
_entity_poly.type
_entity_poly.pdbx_seq_one_letter_code
_entity_poly.pdbx_strand_id
1 'polypeptide(L)'
;MSTINQRIAQVVEHSGLTKTAFAERIGVSASFVSLICKGGSNVSDRTLNDICREFSVDPLWLRTGEGEMIRPMSRELQIHAYLSELMGGSRTAAEEAFISTMARLPSQFWPMVEQALDTLLEEYSKSKKDKE
;
A
#
# COMPACT_ATOMS: atom_id res chain seq x y z
N MET A 1 19.95 16.97 -7.39
CA MET A 1 19.58 15.69 -6.75
C MET A 1 18.93 15.95 -5.40
N SER A 2 17.84 15.28 -5.14
CA SER A 2 17.20 15.37 -3.83
C SER A 2 17.94 14.51 -2.80
N THR A 3 17.97 14.98 -1.56
CA THR A 3 18.50 14.19 -0.44
C THR A 3 17.40 13.26 0.09
N ILE A 4 17.78 12.28 0.91
CA ILE A 4 16.81 11.41 1.59
C ILE A 4 15.81 12.25 2.38
N ASN A 5 16.29 13.28 3.08
CA ASN A 5 15.44 14.16 3.88
C ASN A 5 14.41 14.90 3.03
N GLN A 6 14.83 15.38 1.86
CA GLN A 6 13.93 16.03 0.91
C GLN A 6 12.88 15.06 0.36
N ARG A 7 13.28 13.83 0.09
CA ARG A 7 12.35 12.81 -0.36
C ARG A 7 11.32 12.44 0.71
N ILE A 8 11.75 12.36 1.97
CA ILE A 8 10.83 12.15 3.09
C ILE A 8 9.84 13.31 3.20
N ALA A 9 10.30 14.55 3.03
CA ALA A 9 9.41 15.70 3.02
C ALA A 9 8.36 15.59 1.91
N GLN A 10 8.74 15.09 0.74
CA GLN A 10 7.81 14.83 -0.36
C GLN A 10 6.76 13.78 0.02
N VAL A 11 7.17 12.73 0.74
CA VAL A 11 6.24 11.69 1.21
C VAL A 11 5.24 12.29 2.20
N VAL A 12 5.68 13.13 3.13
CA VAL A 12 4.81 13.81 4.09
C VAL A 12 3.76 14.64 3.34
N GLU A 13 4.21 15.42 2.35
CA GLU A 13 3.30 16.24 1.54
C GLU A 13 2.32 15.39 0.76
N HIS A 14 2.80 14.33 0.11
CA HIS A 14 1.97 13.41 -0.66
C HIS A 14 0.91 12.70 0.19
N SER A 15 1.24 12.40 1.45
CA SER A 15 0.33 11.70 2.36
C SER A 15 -0.89 12.53 2.74
N GLY A 16 -0.81 13.85 2.64
CA GLY A 16 -1.86 14.75 3.08
C GLY A 16 -2.00 14.85 4.60
N LEU A 17 -1.11 14.20 5.36
CA LEU A 17 -1.15 14.23 6.81
C LEU A 17 -0.34 15.40 7.36
N THR A 18 -0.70 15.82 8.58
CA THR A 18 0.14 16.75 9.33
C THR A 18 1.43 16.02 9.75
N LYS A 19 2.46 16.79 10.10
CA LYS A 19 3.71 16.20 10.60
C LYS A 19 3.48 15.37 11.86
N THR A 20 2.56 15.79 12.72
CA THR A 20 2.19 15.06 13.93
C THR A 20 1.55 13.71 13.59
N ALA A 21 0.56 13.70 12.69
CA ALA A 21 -0.11 12.48 12.27
C ALA A 21 0.86 11.54 11.55
N PHE A 22 1.71 12.07 10.69
CA PHE A 22 2.74 11.30 10.00
C PHE A 22 3.70 10.64 11.00
N ALA A 23 4.14 11.40 12.00
CA ALA A 23 5.02 10.91 13.04
C ALA A 23 4.40 9.77 13.84
N GLU A 24 3.13 9.89 14.18
CA GLU A 24 2.38 8.84 14.88
C GLU A 24 2.33 7.54 14.07
N ARG A 25 2.15 7.66 12.76
CA ARG A 25 2.08 6.50 11.86
C ARG A 25 3.37 5.70 11.83
N ILE A 26 4.52 6.36 11.93
CA ILE A 26 5.83 5.70 11.88
C ILE A 26 6.50 5.57 13.25
N GLY A 27 5.82 5.97 14.33
CA GLY A 27 6.30 5.75 15.70
C GLY A 27 7.44 6.67 16.15
N VAL A 28 7.50 7.90 15.61
CA VAL A 28 8.49 8.90 16.01
C VAL A 28 7.81 10.18 16.48
N SER A 29 8.59 11.14 16.99
CA SER A 29 8.04 12.43 17.43
C SER A 29 7.79 13.37 16.26
N ALA A 30 6.83 14.28 16.42
CA ALA A 30 6.57 15.33 15.43
C ALA A 30 7.78 16.25 15.25
N SER A 31 8.51 16.52 16.33
CA SER A 31 9.75 17.30 16.28
C SER A 31 10.80 16.66 15.40
N PHE A 32 10.91 15.33 15.45
CA PHE A 32 11.82 14.55 14.62
C PHE A 32 11.45 14.67 13.14
N VAL A 33 10.16 14.55 12.82
CA VAL A 33 9.68 14.72 11.44
C VAL A 33 9.96 16.14 10.93
N SER A 34 9.72 17.14 11.75
CA SER A 34 10.04 18.54 11.39
C SER A 34 11.52 18.71 11.08
N LEU A 35 12.38 18.11 11.91
CA LEU A 35 13.83 18.18 11.74
C LEU A 35 14.27 17.49 10.43
N ILE A 36 13.69 16.33 10.14
CA ILE A 36 13.95 15.62 8.88
C ILE A 36 13.57 16.50 7.69
N CYS A 37 12.38 17.08 7.71
CA CYS A 37 11.88 17.91 6.61
C CYS A 37 12.76 19.14 6.35
N LYS A 38 13.47 19.61 7.39
CA LYS A 38 14.42 20.72 7.27
C LYS A 38 15.82 20.28 6.84
N GLY A 39 16.02 18.97 6.68
CA GLY A 39 17.33 18.43 6.29
C GLY A 39 18.33 18.31 7.44
N GLY A 40 17.87 18.43 8.67
CA GLY A 40 18.74 18.53 9.86
C GLY A 40 19.01 17.23 10.61
N SER A 41 18.63 16.06 10.07
CA SER A 41 18.82 14.82 10.80
C SER A 41 19.13 13.64 9.87
N ASN A 42 19.91 12.69 10.38
CA ASN A 42 20.09 11.41 9.73
C ASN A 42 18.92 10.50 10.09
N VAL A 43 18.49 9.70 9.14
CA VAL A 43 17.33 8.80 9.29
C VAL A 43 17.82 7.37 9.27
N SER A 44 17.44 6.60 10.29
CA SER A 44 17.83 5.20 10.41
C SER A 44 17.12 4.34 9.35
N ASP A 45 17.72 3.19 9.03
CA ASP A 45 17.12 2.22 8.11
C ASP A 45 15.75 1.76 8.59
N ARG A 46 15.59 1.60 9.90
CA ARG A 46 14.31 1.22 10.50
C ARG A 46 13.22 2.24 10.18
N THR A 47 13.52 3.52 10.35
CA THR A 47 12.57 4.60 10.05
C THR A 47 12.24 4.65 8.57
N LEU A 48 13.25 4.48 7.70
CA LEU A 48 13.01 4.40 6.25
C LEU A 48 12.10 3.25 5.88
N ASN A 49 12.33 2.08 6.48
CA ASN A 49 11.49 0.90 6.24
C ASN A 49 10.06 1.12 6.73
N ASP A 50 9.88 1.76 7.88
CA ASP A 50 8.56 2.09 8.42
C ASP A 50 7.80 3.03 7.48
N ILE A 51 8.46 4.04 6.94
CA ILE A 51 7.88 4.97 5.97
C ILE A 51 7.43 4.21 4.71
N CYS A 52 8.30 3.35 4.18
CA CYS A 52 7.98 2.58 2.98
C CYS A 52 6.79 1.66 3.20
N ARG A 53 6.71 1.02 4.36
CA ARG A 53 5.61 0.12 4.69
C ARG A 53 4.28 0.86 4.88
N GLU A 54 4.30 1.96 5.64
CA GLU A 54 3.08 2.69 6.00
C GLU A 54 2.48 3.47 4.81
N PHE A 55 3.32 3.95 3.92
CA PHE A 55 2.89 4.83 2.83
C PHE A 55 3.09 4.24 1.44
N SER A 56 3.44 2.96 1.36
CA SER A 56 3.66 2.23 0.09
C SER A 56 4.71 2.91 -0.80
N VAL A 57 5.74 3.45 -0.19
CA VAL A 57 6.84 4.11 -0.89
C VAL A 57 7.87 3.08 -1.32
N ASP A 58 8.40 3.25 -2.54
CA ASP A 58 9.46 2.37 -3.04
C ASP A 58 10.77 2.64 -2.29
N PRO A 59 11.36 1.63 -1.63
CA PRO A 59 12.62 1.81 -0.91
C PRO A 59 13.76 2.32 -1.78
N LEU A 60 13.84 1.87 -3.03
CA LEU A 60 14.88 2.33 -3.94
C LEU A 60 14.75 3.83 -4.21
N TRP A 61 13.53 4.30 -4.49
CA TRP A 61 13.29 5.73 -4.68
C TRP A 61 13.64 6.54 -3.44
N LEU A 62 13.23 6.05 -2.27
CA LEU A 62 13.46 6.80 -1.01
C LEU A 62 14.96 6.93 -0.71
N ARG A 63 15.73 5.89 -0.96
CA ARG A 63 17.18 5.86 -0.66
C ARG A 63 18.02 6.54 -1.74
N THR A 64 17.66 6.36 -3.01
CA THR A 64 18.52 6.79 -4.14
C THR A 64 17.92 7.86 -5.01
N GLY A 65 16.62 8.04 -4.98
CA GLY A 65 15.89 8.95 -5.89
C GLY A 65 15.57 8.34 -7.24
N GLU A 66 15.95 7.09 -7.47
CA GLU A 66 15.66 6.39 -8.72
C GLU A 66 14.27 5.74 -8.71
N GLY A 67 13.60 5.79 -9.84
CA GLY A 67 12.27 5.19 -9.99
C GLY A 67 11.15 6.10 -9.54
N GLU A 68 10.03 5.51 -9.17
CA GLU A 68 8.83 6.24 -8.76
C GLU A 68 8.66 6.20 -7.24
N MET A 69 8.11 7.27 -6.69
CA MET A 69 7.86 7.41 -5.25
C MET A 69 6.99 6.29 -4.71
N ILE A 70 5.84 6.06 -5.34
CA ILE A 70 4.86 5.08 -4.87
C ILE A 70 5.06 3.77 -5.60
N ARG A 71 5.20 2.69 -4.80
CA ARG A 71 5.30 1.35 -5.35
C ARG A 71 3.94 0.97 -5.93
N PRO A 72 3.87 0.60 -7.21
CA PRO A 72 2.61 0.10 -7.75
C PRO A 72 2.22 -1.17 -6.99
N MET A 73 0.93 -1.26 -6.67
CA MET A 73 0.40 -2.44 -5.99
C MET A 73 0.60 -3.66 -6.88
N SER A 74 1.18 -4.74 -6.33
CA SER A 74 1.35 -5.96 -7.10
C SER A 74 -0.01 -6.51 -7.52
N ARG A 75 -0.01 -7.29 -8.61
CA ARG A 75 -1.23 -7.89 -9.14
C ARG A 75 -1.95 -8.73 -8.08
N GLU A 76 -1.18 -9.50 -7.33
CA GLU A 76 -1.70 -10.33 -6.25
C GLU A 76 -2.39 -9.51 -5.16
N LEU A 77 -1.81 -8.37 -4.78
CA LEU A 77 -2.41 -7.48 -3.79
C LEU A 77 -3.68 -6.82 -4.31
N GLN A 78 -3.71 -6.47 -5.61
CA GLN A 78 -4.92 -5.93 -6.23
C GLN A 78 -6.06 -6.94 -6.17
N ILE A 79 -5.78 -8.20 -6.48
CA ILE A 79 -6.76 -9.28 -6.44
C ILE A 79 -7.26 -9.49 -5.01
N HIS A 80 -6.36 -9.46 -4.02
CA HIS A 80 -6.72 -9.55 -2.60
C HIS A 80 -7.66 -8.41 -2.20
N ALA A 81 -7.40 -7.19 -2.67
CA ALA A 81 -8.24 -6.04 -2.37
C ALA A 81 -9.63 -6.22 -2.95
N TYR A 82 -9.74 -6.70 -4.19
CA TYR A 82 -11.02 -6.99 -4.82
C TYR A 82 -11.80 -8.04 -4.05
N LEU A 83 -11.15 -9.13 -3.67
CA LEU A 83 -11.79 -10.20 -2.91
C LEU A 83 -12.30 -9.71 -1.56
N SER A 84 -11.51 -8.92 -0.85
CA SER A 84 -11.91 -8.33 0.43
C SER A 84 -13.13 -7.43 0.28
N GLU A 85 -13.17 -6.64 -0.78
CA GLU A 85 -14.28 -5.75 -1.06
C GLU A 85 -15.55 -6.54 -1.39
N LEU A 86 -15.43 -7.58 -2.21
CA LEU A 86 -16.55 -8.46 -2.53
C LEU A 86 -17.14 -9.14 -1.30
N MET A 87 -16.31 -9.48 -0.35
CA MET A 87 -16.72 -10.14 0.90
C MET A 87 -17.21 -9.18 1.97
N GLY A 88 -17.32 -7.88 1.64
CA GLY A 88 -17.84 -6.88 2.56
C GLY A 88 -16.90 -6.46 3.69
N GLY A 89 -15.63 -6.77 3.56
CA GLY A 89 -14.61 -6.36 4.53
C GLY A 89 -14.55 -7.16 5.83
N SER A 90 -15.56 -7.97 6.12
CA SER A 90 -15.56 -8.85 7.28
C SER A 90 -15.06 -10.23 6.87
N ARG A 91 -14.10 -10.78 7.60
CA ARG A 91 -13.48 -12.05 7.23
C ARG A 91 -13.72 -13.15 8.26
N THR A 92 -14.24 -14.27 7.77
CA THR A 92 -14.27 -15.51 8.54
C THR A 92 -12.92 -16.23 8.36
N ALA A 93 -12.65 -17.22 9.21
CA ALA A 93 -11.44 -18.04 9.08
C ALA A 93 -11.38 -18.75 7.72
N ALA A 94 -12.53 -19.17 7.18
CA ALA A 94 -12.62 -19.82 5.88
C ALA A 94 -12.25 -18.85 4.74
N GLU A 95 -12.70 -17.61 4.81
CA GLU A 95 -12.38 -16.57 3.83
C GLU A 95 -10.89 -16.23 3.85
N GLU A 96 -10.30 -16.13 5.04
CA GLU A 96 -8.87 -15.89 5.18
C GLU A 96 -8.05 -17.03 4.60
N ALA A 97 -8.47 -18.28 4.85
CA ALA A 97 -7.82 -19.47 4.29
C ALA A 97 -7.89 -19.45 2.77
N PHE A 98 -9.04 -19.07 2.20
CA PHE A 98 -9.22 -18.95 0.76
C PHE A 98 -8.29 -17.90 0.17
N ILE A 99 -8.25 -16.70 0.75
CA ILE A 99 -7.38 -15.61 0.29
C ILE A 99 -5.91 -16.01 0.38
N SER A 100 -5.51 -16.64 1.49
CA SER A 100 -4.13 -17.11 1.68
C SER A 100 -3.74 -18.17 0.64
N THR A 101 -4.66 -19.06 0.33
CA THR A 101 -4.45 -20.09 -0.70
C THR A 101 -4.27 -19.43 -2.08
N MET A 102 -5.11 -18.46 -2.40
CA MET A 102 -5.00 -17.73 -3.67
C MET A 102 -3.67 -16.99 -3.79
N ALA A 103 -3.18 -16.43 -2.68
CA ALA A 103 -1.89 -15.74 -2.66
C ALA A 103 -0.70 -16.65 -2.97
N ARG A 104 -0.85 -17.96 -2.73
CA ARG A 104 0.19 -18.95 -2.98
C ARG A 104 0.14 -19.58 -4.37
N LEU A 105 -0.82 -19.20 -5.19
CA LEU A 105 -0.93 -19.75 -6.53
C LEU A 105 0.29 -19.41 -7.37
N PRO A 106 0.78 -20.36 -8.19
CA PRO A 106 1.85 -20.06 -9.15
C PRO A 106 1.42 -18.94 -10.11
N SER A 107 2.39 -18.12 -10.51
CA SER A 107 2.15 -16.96 -11.36
C SER A 107 1.38 -17.26 -12.64
N GLN A 108 1.55 -18.47 -13.18
CA GLN A 108 0.89 -18.89 -14.41
C GLN A 108 -0.63 -18.98 -14.31
N PHE A 109 -1.16 -19.09 -13.10
CA PHE A 109 -2.61 -19.19 -12.89
C PHE A 109 -3.29 -17.83 -12.68
N TRP A 110 -2.54 -16.76 -12.45
CA TRP A 110 -3.10 -15.46 -12.13
C TRP A 110 -3.95 -14.85 -13.26
N PRO A 111 -3.58 -14.97 -14.55
CA PRO A 111 -4.45 -14.47 -15.61
C PRO A 111 -5.82 -15.13 -15.63
N MET A 112 -5.88 -16.42 -15.30
CA MET A 112 -7.14 -17.15 -15.21
C MET A 112 -7.99 -16.67 -14.04
N VAL A 113 -7.35 -16.41 -12.88
CA VAL A 113 -8.02 -15.88 -11.69
C VAL A 113 -8.59 -14.49 -11.97
N GLU A 114 -7.84 -13.62 -12.65
CA GLU A 114 -8.32 -12.30 -13.04
C GLU A 114 -9.57 -12.38 -13.92
N GLN A 115 -9.53 -13.25 -14.90
CA GLN A 115 -10.67 -13.42 -15.80
C GLN A 115 -11.91 -13.91 -15.04
N ALA A 116 -11.71 -14.84 -14.10
CA ALA A 116 -12.79 -15.33 -13.25
C ALA A 116 -13.35 -14.22 -12.37
N LEU A 117 -12.48 -13.36 -11.82
CA LEU A 117 -12.91 -12.23 -10.99
C LEU A 117 -13.67 -11.18 -11.79
N ASP A 118 -13.25 -10.89 -13.01
CA ASP A 118 -13.95 -9.95 -13.88
C ASP A 118 -15.38 -10.45 -14.18
N THR A 119 -15.50 -11.74 -14.45
CA THR A 119 -16.81 -12.37 -14.68
C THR A 119 -17.68 -12.29 -13.42
N LEU A 120 -17.09 -12.58 -12.26
CA LEU A 120 -17.79 -12.51 -10.99
C LEU A 120 -18.29 -11.10 -10.68
N LEU A 121 -17.47 -10.10 -10.94
CA LEU A 121 -17.82 -8.69 -10.74
C LEU A 121 -18.97 -8.27 -11.66
N GLU A 122 -18.96 -8.71 -12.92
CA GLU A 122 -20.04 -8.44 -13.86
C GLU A 122 -21.36 -9.04 -13.36
N GLU A 123 -21.33 -10.30 -12.97
CA GLU A 123 -22.52 -10.99 -12.47
C GLU A 123 -23.03 -10.35 -11.18
N TYR A 124 -22.15 -9.96 -10.29
CA TYR A 124 -22.49 -9.26 -9.06
C TYR A 124 -23.18 -7.93 -9.35
N SER A 125 -22.64 -7.17 -10.30
CA SER A 125 -23.21 -5.87 -10.69
C SER A 125 -24.60 -6.03 -11.29
N LYS A 126 -24.81 -7.03 -12.13
CA LYS A 126 -26.11 -7.34 -12.72
C LYS A 126 -27.12 -7.73 -11.63
N SER A 127 -26.71 -8.61 -10.74
CA SER A 127 -27.56 -9.06 -9.63
C SER A 127 -28.00 -7.91 -8.74
N LYS A 128 -27.08 -6.97 -8.47
CA LYS A 128 -27.38 -5.79 -7.67
C LYS A 128 -28.37 -4.85 -8.35
N LYS A 129 -28.28 -4.69 -9.68
CA LYS A 129 -29.21 -3.88 -10.46
C LYS A 129 -30.61 -4.47 -10.49
N ASP A 130 -30.71 -5.80 -10.59
CA ASP A 130 -31.99 -6.50 -10.65
C ASP A 130 -32.75 -6.43 -9.32
N LYS A 131 -32.08 -6.14 -8.21
CA LYS A 131 -32.67 -6.02 -6.88
C LYS A 131 -33.10 -4.59 -6.54
N GLU A 132 -32.76 -3.64 -7.37
CA GLU A 132 -33.23 -2.25 -7.24
C GLU A 132 -34.50 -2.06 -8.05
#